data_8da14d460758b54833f27048d7268116
#
_entry.id   8da14d460758b54833f27048d7268116
#
_cell.length_a   1.000
_cell.length_b   1.000
_cell.length_c   1.000
_cell.angle_alpha   90.00
_cell.angle_beta   90.00
_cell.angle_gamma   90.00
#
_symmetry.space_group_name_H-M   'P 1'
#
loop_
_entity.id
_entity.type
_entity.pdbx_description
1 polymer ?
#
loop_
_entity_poly.entity_id
_entity_poly.type
_entity_poly.pdbx_seq_one_letter_code
_entity_poly.pdbx_strand_id
1 'polypeptide(L)'
;VVAPNSPSGGDLPFSPRAGCTHYFGVGAYRRPLEDARRAEVGFASECLAFANPPDPGTPGPTGPADPLWQAGIPRDRGADWDFEGVRDHYVAALYGVDPAALRADDPDRYLDLGRAAVAEVMEATFAEWRRPRSPTAGGLVLMLRDLAPGAGWGVIDWTQRPKVAWYALKRAFRPVQVLLADEGLDGLHVHVLNETAAARALTLTLTFCDVAGRVAARAERDLLVGSRAALTLTSAALLGRFFDATDSYRFGPRIHDLAHARLSDADGRAIAESFYFPGARPVDQSAVGLRAEPVATGAGPGLRISTERFALGVQVLAPGARPDDSGFHLAPGSSRIIRFAEAARLPRGCVRAINSGEIVDFGHDR
;
A
#
# COMPACT_ATOMS: atom_id res chain seq x y z
N VAL A 1 6.33 13.60 28.50
CA VAL A 1 5.42 12.63 29.14
C VAL A 1 6.03 11.25 28.98
N VAL A 2 6.12 10.49 30.07
CA VAL A 2 6.61 9.11 30.08
C VAL A 2 5.40 8.20 30.27
N ALA A 3 5.14 7.27 29.34
CA ALA A 3 4.17 6.19 29.52
C ALA A 3 4.93 5.00 30.12
N PRO A 4 4.68 4.65 31.41
CA PRO A 4 5.49 3.61 32.11
C PRO A 4 5.19 2.20 31.65
N ASN A 5 4.05 1.99 31.00
CA ASN A 5 3.61 0.69 30.47
C ASN A 5 2.72 0.87 29.24
N SER A 6 2.54 -0.20 28.49
CA SER A 6 1.67 -0.26 27.33
C SER A 6 0.89 -1.61 27.34
N PRO A 7 -0.44 -1.58 27.13
CA PRO A 7 -1.27 -0.38 26.97
C PRO A 7 -1.46 0.40 28.27
N SER A 8 -1.80 1.69 28.17
CA SER A 8 -2.02 2.53 29.36
C SER A 8 -2.88 3.77 29.05
N GLY A 9 -3.50 4.33 30.11
CA GLY A 9 -4.13 5.67 30.04
C GLY A 9 -5.65 5.68 29.80
N GLY A 10 -6.35 4.57 29.98
CA GLY A 10 -7.80 4.50 29.96
C GLY A 10 -8.37 3.70 31.13
N ASP A 11 -9.69 3.71 31.28
CA ASP A 11 -10.41 2.91 32.31
C ASP A 11 -10.22 1.42 32.06
N LEU A 12 -10.05 1.03 30.79
CA LEU A 12 -9.75 -0.33 30.37
C LEU A 12 -8.43 -0.36 29.60
N PRO A 13 -7.57 -1.40 29.80
CA PRO A 13 -6.25 -1.50 29.15
C PRO A 13 -6.28 -1.43 27.62
N PHE A 14 -7.37 -1.86 27.01
CA PHE A 14 -7.55 -1.90 25.55
C PHE A 14 -8.49 -0.83 25.02
N SER A 15 -8.79 0.22 25.79
CA SER A 15 -9.57 1.35 25.29
C SER A 15 -8.81 2.08 24.17
N PRO A 16 -9.28 2.07 22.92
CA PRO A 16 -8.52 2.65 21.81
C PRO A 16 -8.44 4.18 21.87
N ARG A 17 -9.40 4.83 22.55
CA ARG A 17 -9.57 6.28 22.56
C ARG A 17 -8.74 7.02 23.61
N ALA A 18 -8.15 6.29 24.55
CA ALA A 18 -7.46 6.89 25.70
C ALA A 18 -6.03 6.37 25.84
N GLY A 19 -5.08 7.29 26.04
CA GLY A 19 -3.68 6.96 26.22
C GLY A 19 -3.03 6.25 25.04
N CYS A 20 -2.30 5.17 25.31
CA CYS A 20 -1.77 4.28 24.29
C CYS A 20 -2.40 2.88 24.37
N THR A 21 -2.70 2.29 23.23
CA THR A 21 -3.40 1.01 23.12
C THR A 21 -2.68 0.05 22.18
N HIS A 22 -2.91 -1.25 22.37
CA HIS A 22 -2.62 -2.26 21.36
C HIS A 22 -3.82 -2.37 20.43
N TYR A 23 -3.70 -1.88 19.18
CA TYR A 23 -4.78 -1.89 18.23
C TYR A 23 -4.58 -2.98 17.17
N PHE A 24 -5.37 -4.03 17.27
CA PHE A 24 -5.39 -5.13 16.32
C PHE A 24 -6.78 -5.35 15.69
N GLY A 25 -7.65 -4.33 15.72
CA GLY A 25 -8.95 -4.36 15.05
C GLY A 25 -8.78 -4.72 13.58
N VAL A 26 -8.08 -3.85 12.82
CA VAL A 26 -7.50 -4.22 11.52
C VAL A 26 -6.25 -5.04 11.79
N GLY A 27 -6.28 -6.31 11.46
CA GLY A 27 -5.26 -7.29 11.82
C GLY A 27 -5.88 -8.52 12.47
N ALA A 28 -5.40 -8.93 13.64
CA ALA A 28 -5.77 -10.19 14.32
C ALA A 28 -7.29 -10.36 14.52
N TYR A 29 -8.04 -9.29 14.78
CA TYR A 29 -9.49 -9.33 14.92
C TYR A 29 -10.25 -9.30 13.59
N ARG A 30 -9.57 -9.27 12.44
CA ARG A 30 -10.14 -9.36 11.10
C ARG A 30 -11.26 -8.34 10.84
N ARG A 31 -11.17 -7.15 11.47
CA ARG A 31 -12.13 -6.07 11.22
C ARG A 31 -11.91 -5.49 9.83
N PRO A 32 -12.95 -4.95 9.18
CA PRO A 32 -12.79 -4.26 7.90
C PRO A 32 -11.92 -3.01 8.05
N LEU A 33 -11.38 -2.49 6.95
CA LEU A 33 -10.43 -1.37 6.97
C LEU A 33 -11.02 -0.10 7.62
N GLU A 34 -12.32 0.12 7.50
CA GLU A 34 -13.03 1.25 8.12
C GLU A 34 -13.02 1.21 9.66
N ASP A 35 -12.67 0.06 10.27
CA ASP A 35 -12.51 -0.03 11.71
C ASP A 35 -11.36 0.86 12.21
N ALA A 36 -10.34 1.09 11.41
CA ALA A 36 -9.25 2.02 11.72
C ALA A 36 -9.77 3.43 12.03
N ARG A 37 -10.83 3.86 11.32
CA ARG A 37 -11.54 5.13 11.59
C ARG A 37 -12.46 5.01 12.80
N ARG A 38 -13.29 3.95 12.86
CA ARG A 38 -14.32 3.76 13.90
C ARG A 38 -13.76 3.61 15.29
N ALA A 39 -12.59 3.01 15.42
CA ALA A 39 -11.93 2.78 16.70
C ALA A 39 -11.45 4.07 17.37
N GLU A 40 -11.27 5.17 16.61
CA GLU A 40 -10.81 6.47 17.12
C GLU A 40 -9.55 6.33 17.99
N VAL A 41 -8.57 5.59 17.50
CA VAL A 41 -7.32 5.29 18.22
C VAL A 41 -6.58 6.57 18.57
N GLY A 42 -6.25 6.79 19.85
CA GLY A 42 -5.45 7.93 20.29
C GLY A 42 -3.98 7.76 19.89
N PHE A 43 -3.37 6.66 20.32
CA PHE A 43 -2.02 6.24 19.93
C PHE A 43 -1.93 4.71 19.98
N ALA A 44 -1.56 4.08 18.86
CA ALA A 44 -1.34 2.65 18.81
C ALA A 44 0.13 2.31 19.16
N SER A 45 0.36 1.80 20.36
CA SER A 45 1.70 1.35 20.76
C SER A 45 2.08 -0.02 20.17
N GLU A 46 1.10 -0.76 19.66
CA GLU A 46 1.26 -1.93 18.79
C GLU A 46 0.11 -1.98 17.80
N CYS A 47 0.38 -2.31 16.55
CA CYS A 47 -0.65 -2.50 15.53
C CYS A 47 -0.13 -3.30 14.33
N LEU A 48 -1.06 -3.79 13.49
CA LEU A 48 -0.80 -4.29 12.14
C LEU A 48 0.17 -5.48 12.08
N ALA A 49 -0.04 -6.47 12.96
CA ALA A 49 0.67 -7.74 12.92
C ALA A 49 0.05 -8.67 11.85
N PHE A 50 0.87 -9.17 10.94
CA PHE A 50 0.51 -10.13 9.89
C PHE A 50 1.66 -11.10 9.67
N ALA A 51 1.38 -12.34 9.23
CA ALA A 51 2.40 -13.14 8.58
C ALA A 51 2.75 -12.48 7.24
N ASN A 52 3.87 -11.76 7.21
CA ASN A 52 4.30 -10.94 6.09
C ASN A 52 5.35 -11.69 5.27
N PRO A 53 5.01 -12.24 4.07
CA PRO A 53 5.94 -13.04 3.29
C PRO A 53 7.15 -12.21 2.84
N PRO A 54 8.37 -12.77 2.92
CA PRO A 54 9.56 -12.13 2.36
C PRO A 54 9.50 -12.11 0.82
N ASP A 55 10.38 -11.32 0.20
CA ASP A 55 10.50 -11.30 -1.26
C ASP A 55 10.93 -12.66 -1.81
N PRO A 56 10.56 -13.02 -3.05
CA PRO A 56 11.06 -14.22 -3.71
C PRO A 56 12.59 -14.27 -3.73
N GLY A 57 13.15 -15.45 -3.48
CA GLY A 57 14.60 -15.64 -3.43
C GLY A 57 15.28 -15.21 -2.12
N THR A 58 14.52 -14.76 -1.12
CA THR A 58 15.06 -14.61 0.24
C THR A 58 15.46 -15.99 0.78
N PRO A 59 16.69 -16.18 1.33
CA PRO A 59 17.12 -17.45 1.89
C PRO A 59 16.19 -17.96 3.01
N GLY A 60 15.90 -19.26 3.05
CA GLY A 60 15.06 -19.88 4.05
C GLY A 60 13.92 -20.71 3.46
N PRO A 61 12.84 -20.97 4.22
CA PRO A 61 11.68 -21.71 3.74
C PRO A 61 11.07 -21.01 2.53
N THR A 62 10.79 -21.78 1.49
CA THR A 62 10.39 -21.24 0.19
C THR A 62 8.90 -20.96 0.05
N GLY A 63 8.08 -21.50 0.93
CA GLY A 63 6.64 -21.26 0.88
C GLY A 63 5.80 -22.24 1.69
N PRO A 64 4.48 -22.20 1.51
CA PRO A 64 3.52 -22.89 2.38
C PRO A 64 3.64 -24.42 2.43
N ALA A 65 4.25 -25.04 1.44
CA ALA A 65 4.49 -26.50 1.42
C ALA A 65 5.70 -26.93 2.28
N ASP A 66 6.56 -25.99 2.66
CA ASP A 66 7.74 -26.25 3.48
C ASP A 66 7.33 -26.35 4.97
N PRO A 67 7.62 -27.46 5.66
CA PRO A 67 7.33 -27.59 7.10
C PRO A 67 7.96 -26.48 7.96
N LEU A 68 9.13 -25.98 7.58
CA LEU A 68 9.80 -24.88 8.29
C LEU A 68 9.06 -23.55 8.10
N TRP A 69 8.37 -23.36 6.95
CA TRP A 69 7.50 -22.23 6.77
C TRP A 69 6.36 -22.24 7.80
N GLN A 70 5.66 -23.38 7.91
CA GLN A 70 4.56 -23.53 8.86
C GLN A 70 5.00 -23.33 10.31
N ALA A 71 6.16 -23.87 10.67
CA ALA A 71 6.74 -23.69 12.01
C ALA A 71 7.13 -22.24 12.30
N GLY A 72 7.45 -21.45 11.26
CA GLY A 72 7.84 -20.04 11.36
C GLY A 72 6.68 -19.06 11.35
N ILE A 73 5.43 -19.49 11.06
CA ILE A 73 4.27 -18.60 11.07
C ILE A 73 3.99 -18.14 12.51
N PRO A 74 3.92 -16.81 12.76
CA PRO A 74 3.58 -16.30 14.08
C PRO A 74 2.21 -16.76 14.54
N ARG A 75 2.12 -17.05 15.83
CA ARG A 75 0.88 -17.49 16.47
C ARG A 75 0.87 -17.03 17.92
N ASP A 76 -0.28 -16.59 18.41
CA ASP A 76 -0.48 -16.35 19.83
C ASP A 76 -0.50 -17.66 20.59
N ARG A 77 0.10 -17.65 21.78
CA ARG A 77 0.19 -18.85 22.59
C ARG A 77 -1.20 -19.35 22.99
N GLY A 78 -1.52 -20.60 22.63
CA GLY A 78 -2.82 -21.21 22.91
C GLY A 78 -3.94 -20.83 21.93
N ALA A 79 -3.66 -20.02 20.89
CA ALA A 79 -4.62 -19.74 19.84
C ALA A 79 -4.74 -20.93 18.87
N ASP A 80 -5.95 -21.15 18.37
CA ASP A 80 -6.27 -22.09 17.28
C ASP A 80 -6.10 -21.48 15.89
N TRP A 81 -5.77 -20.19 15.80
CA TRP A 81 -5.52 -19.43 14.60
C TRP A 81 -4.06 -18.94 14.55
N ASP A 82 -3.60 -18.51 13.40
CA ASP A 82 -2.30 -17.93 13.17
C ASP A 82 -2.37 -16.65 12.32
N PHE A 83 -1.24 -15.94 12.21
CA PHE A 83 -1.19 -14.68 11.46
C PHE A 83 -1.15 -14.87 9.92
N GLU A 84 -0.96 -16.10 9.42
CA GLU A 84 -1.20 -16.42 8.02
C GLU A 84 -2.69 -16.38 7.70
N GLY A 85 -3.53 -16.99 8.53
CA GLY A 85 -4.98 -16.92 8.40
C GLY A 85 -5.55 -15.50 8.57
N VAL A 86 -4.87 -14.63 9.36
CA VAL A 86 -5.21 -13.19 9.41
C VAL A 86 -4.91 -12.51 8.08
N ARG A 87 -3.75 -12.74 7.49
CA ARG A 87 -3.38 -12.21 6.17
C ARG A 87 -4.36 -12.69 5.10
N ASP A 88 -4.71 -13.96 5.09
CA ASP A 88 -5.59 -14.59 4.12
C ASP A 88 -7.01 -14.00 4.16
N HIS A 89 -7.50 -13.62 5.35
CA HIS A 89 -8.74 -12.86 5.46
C HIS A 89 -8.72 -11.58 4.60
N TYR A 90 -7.62 -10.82 4.64
CA TYR A 90 -7.50 -9.59 3.85
C TYR A 90 -7.20 -9.87 2.38
N VAL A 91 -6.53 -10.96 2.04
CA VAL A 91 -6.40 -11.41 0.65
C VAL A 91 -7.77 -11.65 0.03
N ALA A 92 -8.64 -12.38 0.72
CA ALA A 92 -10.01 -12.62 0.26
C ALA A 92 -10.81 -11.33 0.16
N ALA A 93 -10.76 -10.47 1.19
CA ALA A 93 -11.52 -9.23 1.25
C ALA A 93 -11.12 -8.21 0.17
N LEU A 94 -9.82 -8.06 -0.10
CA LEU A 94 -9.30 -7.08 -1.04
C LEU A 94 -9.40 -7.54 -2.50
N TYR A 95 -9.16 -8.81 -2.76
CA TYR A 95 -8.99 -9.33 -4.13
C TYR A 95 -10.15 -10.22 -4.60
N GLY A 96 -11.08 -10.60 -3.70
CA GLY A 96 -12.21 -11.45 -4.07
C GLY A 96 -11.82 -12.87 -4.49
N VAL A 97 -10.67 -13.37 -4.04
CA VAL A 97 -10.16 -14.71 -4.32
C VAL A 97 -10.32 -15.63 -3.11
N ASP A 98 -10.31 -16.95 -3.35
CA ASP A 98 -10.21 -17.95 -2.29
C ASP A 98 -8.71 -18.24 -2.00
N PRO A 99 -8.18 -17.81 -0.83
CA PRO A 99 -6.78 -18.02 -0.50
C PRO A 99 -6.41 -19.49 -0.32
N ALA A 100 -7.36 -20.35 0.12
CA ALA A 100 -7.09 -21.77 0.33
C ALA A 100 -6.92 -22.49 -1.01
N ALA A 101 -7.81 -22.23 -1.98
CA ALA A 101 -7.68 -22.75 -3.33
C ALA A 101 -6.39 -22.24 -3.98
N LEU A 102 -6.13 -20.94 -3.89
CA LEU A 102 -4.93 -20.34 -4.50
C LEU A 102 -3.63 -20.89 -3.90
N ARG A 103 -3.60 -21.12 -2.59
CA ARG A 103 -2.46 -21.75 -1.90
C ARG A 103 -2.13 -23.16 -2.45
N ALA A 104 -3.16 -23.93 -2.83
CA ALA A 104 -3.00 -25.27 -3.38
C ALA A 104 -2.61 -25.25 -4.85
N ASP A 105 -3.23 -24.39 -5.65
CA ASP A 105 -3.14 -24.38 -7.11
C ASP A 105 -1.97 -23.53 -7.62
N ASP A 106 -1.68 -22.39 -6.97
CA ASP A 106 -0.63 -21.44 -7.36
C ASP A 106 0.00 -20.77 -6.11
N PRO A 107 0.91 -21.50 -5.41
CA PRO A 107 1.53 -21.00 -4.18
C PRO A 107 2.33 -19.69 -4.35
N ASP A 108 2.94 -19.47 -5.51
CA ASP A 108 3.72 -18.26 -5.77
C ASP A 108 2.80 -17.03 -5.84
N ARG A 109 1.70 -17.16 -6.56
CA ARG A 109 0.66 -16.12 -6.63
C ARG A 109 -0.01 -15.88 -5.28
N TYR A 110 -0.27 -16.93 -4.51
CA TYR A 110 -0.77 -16.81 -3.15
C TYR A 110 0.14 -15.93 -2.27
N LEU A 111 1.45 -16.15 -2.35
CA LEU A 111 2.42 -15.35 -1.63
C LEU A 111 2.50 -13.91 -2.14
N ASP A 112 2.35 -13.70 -3.45
CA ASP A 112 2.34 -12.36 -4.05
C ASP A 112 1.14 -11.55 -3.60
N LEU A 113 -0.06 -12.13 -3.64
CA LEU A 113 -1.26 -11.48 -3.11
C LEU A 113 -1.16 -11.26 -1.61
N GLY A 114 -0.53 -12.19 -0.87
CA GLY A 114 -0.25 -12.01 0.54
C GLY A 114 0.65 -10.81 0.85
N ARG A 115 1.73 -10.62 0.08
CA ARG A 115 2.62 -9.44 0.18
C ARG A 115 1.87 -8.14 -0.10
N ALA A 116 1.06 -8.14 -1.16
CA ALA A 116 0.29 -6.98 -1.57
C ALA A 116 -0.81 -6.65 -0.54
N ALA A 117 -1.54 -7.64 -0.03
CA ALA A 117 -2.58 -7.43 0.98
C ALA A 117 -2.01 -6.78 2.25
N VAL A 118 -0.91 -7.30 2.78
CA VAL A 118 -0.26 -6.70 3.97
C VAL A 118 0.13 -5.26 3.71
N ALA A 119 0.73 -4.97 2.55
CA ALA A 119 1.13 -3.63 2.16
C ALA A 119 -0.06 -2.67 2.06
N GLU A 120 -1.13 -3.07 1.37
CA GLU A 120 -2.34 -2.25 1.20
C GLU A 120 -3.06 -2.00 2.53
N VAL A 121 -3.20 -3.02 3.38
CA VAL A 121 -3.85 -2.89 4.69
C VAL A 121 -3.09 -1.92 5.59
N MET A 122 -1.75 -1.99 5.60
CA MET A 122 -0.91 -1.07 6.37
C MET A 122 -1.04 0.37 5.83
N GLU A 123 -0.95 0.56 4.51
CA GLU A 123 -1.08 1.87 3.87
C GLU A 123 -2.47 2.48 4.13
N ALA A 124 -3.55 1.70 3.97
CA ALA A 124 -4.92 2.14 4.21
C ALA A 124 -5.17 2.53 5.67
N THR A 125 -4.66 1.75 6.62
CA THR A 125 -4.81 2.07 8.05
C THR A 125 -4.15 3.40 8.41
N PHE A 126 -2.93 3.64 7.96
CA PHE A 126 -2.26 4.92 8.18
C PHE A 126 -2.88 6.06 7.38
N ALA A 127 -3.48 5.81 6.22
CA ALA A 127 -4.26 6.82 5.51
C ALA A 127 -5.45 7.31 6.35
N GLU A 128 -6.22 6.38 6.97
CA GLU A 128 -7.30 6.74 7.89
C GLU A 128 -6.80 7.51 9.12
N TRP A 129 -5.68 7.10 9.70
CA TRP A 129 -5.14 7.75 10.90
C TRP A 129 -4.51 9.12 10.61
N ARG A 130 -4.03 9.36 9.40
CA ARG A 130 -3.42 10.64 8.99
C ARG A 130 -4.40 11.63 8.36
N ARG A 131 -5.63 11.21 8.04
CA ARG A 131 -6.63 12.13 7.50
C ARG A 131 -6.92 13.29 8.46
N PRO A 132 -7.31 14.48 7.97
CA PRO A 132 -7.72 15.59 8.82
C PRO A 132 -8.84 15.17 9.79
N ARG A 133 -8.78 15.68 11.01
CA ARG A 133 -9.71 15.38 12.12
C ARG A 133 -9.61 13.95 12.67
N SER A 134 -8.64 13.14 12.27
CA SER A 134 -8.35 11.90 12.98
C SER A 134 -7.85 12.21 14.40
N PRO A 135 -8.31 11.51 15.43
CA PRO A 135 -7.80 11.67 16.79
C PRO A 135 -6.42 11.02 16.97
N THR A 136 -5.95 10.26 16.00
CA THR A 136 -4.75 9.43 16.11
C THR A 136 -3.49 10.29 16.07
N ALA A 137 -2.71 10.23 17.14
CA ALA A 137 -1.41 10.92 17.24
C ALA A 137 -0.26 10.09 16.64
N GLY A 138 -0.44 8.79 16.42
CA GLY A 138 0.55 7.92 15.82
C GLY A 138 0.33 6.43 16.10
N GLY A 139 1.22 5.60 15.52
CA GLY A 139 1.19 4.16 15.72
C GLY A 139 2.56 3.52 15.48
N LEU A 140 2.85 2.44 16.22
CA LEU A 140 4.03 1.61 16.09
C LEU A 140 3.62 0.26 15.49
N VAL A 141 4.12 -0.01 14.30
CA VAL A 141 3.83 -1.28 13.60
C VAL A 141 4.56 -2.43 14.28
N LEU A 142 3.87 -3.51 14.56
CA LEU A 142 4.45 -4.77 15.03
C LEU A 142 4.73 -5.67 13.82
N MET A 143 6.02 -5.80 13.37
CA MET A 143 7.22 -5.20 13.95
C MET A 143 8.24 -4.79 12.89
N LEU A 144 9.37 -4.20 13.33
CA LEU A 144 10.39 -3.70 12.40
C LEU A 144 11.06 -4.83 11.60
N ARG A 145 11.56 -5.90 12.25
CA ARG A 145 12.39 -6.91 11.60
C ARG A 145 12.13 -8.32 12.12
N ASP A 146 12.12 -9.28 11.19
CA ASP A 146 12.11 -10.69 11.53
C ASP A 146 13.44 -11.13 12.18
N LEU A 147 13.34 -12.01 13.15
CA LEU A 147 14.48 -12.60 13.85
C LEU A 147 14.86 -13.98 13.28
N ALA A 148 13.98 -14.57 12.47
CA ALA A 148 14.15 -15.89 11.88
C ALA A 148 13.62 -15.91 10.44
N PRO A 149 14.03 -16.88 9.60
CA PRO A 149 13.49 -17.06 8.24
C PRO A 149 11.99 -17.35 8.23
N GLY A 150 11.29 -16.90 7.16
CA GLY A 150 9.88 -17.19 6.93
C GLY A 150 9.01 -15.93 6.91
N ALA A 151 7.69 -16.12 7.02
CA ALA A 151 6.70 -15.05 7.01
C ALA A 151 6.41 -14.55 8.43
N GLY A 152 7.38 -13.91 9.04
CA GLY A 152 7.23 -13.28 10.36
C GLY A 152 6.47 -11.95 10.30
N TRP A 153 6.31 -11.28 11.44
CA TRP A 153 5.64 -9.98 11.55
C TRP A 153 6.45 -8.81 10.99
N GLY A 154 7.77 -8.99 10.79
CA GLY A 154 8.67 -7.93 10.39
C GLY A 154 8.31 -7.32 9.03
N VAL A 155 8.45 -6.00 8.90
CA VAL A 155 8.42 -5.30 7.61
C VAL A 155 9.77 -5.34 6.90
N ILE A 156 10.82 -5.73 7.62
CA ILE A 156 12.16 -6.08 7.12
C ILE A 156 12.37 -7.57 7.43
N ASP A 157 12.91 -8.32 6.49
CA ASP A 157 13.18 -9.74 6.67
C ASP A 157 14.43 -10.00 7.56
N TRP A 158 14.66 -11.26 7.90
CA TRP A 158 15.79 -11.67 8.74
C TRP A 158 17.16 -11.40 8.12
N THR A 159 17.23 -11.24 6.78
CA THR A 159 18.44 -10.87 6.04
C THR A 159 18.63 -9.35 5.93
N GLN A 160 17.79 -8.56 6.61
CA GLN A 160 17.76 -7.09 6.61
C GLN A 160 17.28 -6.47 5.29
N ARG A 161 16.52 -7.21 4.47
CA ARG A 161 15.92 -6.68 3.24
C ARG A 161 14.50 -6.17 3.53
N PRO A 162 14.14 -4.98 3.02
CA PRO A 162 12.77 -4.49 3.09
C PRO A 162 11.81 -5.43 2.37
N LYS A 163 10.69 -5.77 2.98
CA LYS A 163 9.55 -6.45 2.35
C LYS A 163 8.62 -5.43 1.70
N VAL A 164 7.68 -5.87 0.87
CA VAL A 164 6.73 -4.98 0.17
C VAL A 164 6.02 -4.01 1.12
N ALA A 165 5.62 -4.48 2.30
CA ALA A 165 4.97 -3.66 3.33
C ALA A 165 5.84 -2.49 3.83
N TRP A 166 7.17 -2.64 3.88
CA TRP A 166 8.07 -1.53 4.24
C TRP A 166 7.99 -0.38 3.23
N TYR A 167 7.92 -0.69 1.94
CA TYR A 167 7.79 0.34 0.91
C TYR A 167 6.43 1.03 0.95
N ALA A 168 5.35 0.29 1.26
CA ALA A 168 4.03 0.86 1.47
C ALA A 168 4.03 1.85 2.65
N LEU A 169 4.61 1.48 3.79
CA LEU A 169 4.77 2.37 4.94
C LEU A 169 5.65 3.58 4.61
N LYS A 170 6.75 3.38 3.87
CA LYS A 170 7.60 4.50 3.39
C LYS A 170 6.81 5.49 2.55
N ARG A 171 5.89 5.03 1.70
CA ARG A 171 4.98 5.91 0.94
C ARG A 171 3.96 6.56 1.87
N ALA A 172 3.31 5.79 2.75
CA ALA A 172 2.32 6.28 3.69
C ALA A 172 2.86 7.37 4.64
N PHE A 173 4.15 7.34 4.97
CA PHE A 173 4.79 8.30 5.89
C PHE A 173 5.44 9.51 5.21
N ARG A 174 5.23 9.71 3.91
CA ARG A 174 5.72 10.91 3.24
C ARG A 174 5.14 12.18 3.89
N PRO A 175 5.94 13.23 4.10
CA PRO A 175 5.46 14.45 4.74
C PRO A 175 4.51 15.29 3.86
N VAL A 176 4.55 15.10 2.54
CA VAL A 176 3.54 15.61 1.60
C VAL A 176 2.81 14.41 1.01
N GLN A 177 1.48 14.38 1.20
CA GLN A 177 0.67 13.21 0.85
C GLN A 177 -0.67 13.62 0.26
N VAL A 178 -1.24 12.74 -0.56
CA VAL A 178 -2.64 12.76 -0.97
C VAL A 178 -3.30 11.48 -0.51
N LEU A 179 -4.49 11.59 0.07
CA LEU A 179 -5.27 10.44 0.55
C LEU A 179 -6.65 10.50 -0.08
N LEU A 180 -7.16 9.34 -0.47
CA LEU A 180 -8.54 9.16 -0.91
C LEU A 180 -9.32 8.46 0.19
N ALA A 181 -10.41 9.06 0.64
CA ALA A 181 -11.24 8.56 1.73
C ALA A 181 -12.69 8.44 1.26
N ASP A 182 -13.26 7.26 1.45
CA ASP A 182 -14.69 7.02 1.25
C ASP A 182 -15.47 7.59 2.45
N GLU A 183 -16.30 8.58 2.20
CA GLU A 183 -17.15 9.23 3.19
C GLU A 183 -18.65 8.80 3.02
N GLY A 184 -18.87 7.63 2.43
CA GLY A 184 -20.20 7.08 2.19
C GLY A 184 -21.03 7.96 1.24
N LEU A 185 -22.20 8.42 1.68
CA LEU A 185 -23.07 9.26 0.84
C LEU A 185 -22.49 10.63 0.49
N ASP A 186 -21.47 11.10 1.22
CA ASP A 186 -20.70 12.31 0.86
C ASP A 186 -19.70 12.06 -0.28
N GLY A 187 -19.58 10.80 -0.72
CA GLY A 187 -18.72 10.38 -1.83
C GLY A 187 -17.25 10.31 -1.45
N LEU A 188 -16.38 10.45 -2.44
CA LEU A 188 -14.94 10.32 -2.26
C LEU A 188 -14.32 11.68 -1.92
N HIS A 189 -13.64 11.74 -0.77
CA HIS A 189 -12.88 12.91 -0.35
C HIS A 189 -11.40 12.76 -0.70
N VAL A 190 -10.80 13.87 -1.07
CA VAL A 190 -9.36 13.99 -1.35
C VAL A 190 -8.75 14.86 -0.25
N HIS A 191 -7.88 14.27 0.55
CA HIS A 191 -7.12 15.01 1.57
C HIS A 191 -5.70 15.23 1.07
N VAL A 192 -5.25 16.48 1.09
CA VAL A 192 -3.87 16.85 0.76
C VAL A 192 -3.18 17.31 2.02
N LEU A 193 -2.12 16.63 2.40
CA LEU A 193 -1.36 16.89 3.62
C LEU A 193 -0.01 17.50 3.28
N ASN A 194 0.37 18.53 4.05
CA ASN A 194 1.70 19.10 4.04
C ASN A 194 2.21 19.25 5.48
N GLU A 195 3.00 18.29 5.94
CA GLU A 195 3.61 18.29 7.27
C GLU A 195 4.95 19.03 7.31
N THR A 196 5.41 19.57 6.17
CA THR A 196 6.67 20.32 6.09
C THR A 196 6.53 21.72 6.70
N ALA A 197 7.65 22.32 7.06
CA ALA A 197 7.70 23.67 7.62
C ALA A 197 7.45 24.79 6.59
N ALA A 198 7.35 24.49 5.30
CA ALA A 198 7.12 25.45 4.22
C ALA A 198 5.79 25.20 3.53
N ALA A 199 5.12 26.24 3.06
CA ALA A 199 3.99 26.11 2.15
C ALA A 199 4.42 25.46 0.84
N ARG A 200 3.52 24.69 0.22
CA ARG A 200 3.77 23.96 -1.04
C ARG A 200 2.74 24.36 -2.10
N ALA A 201 3.24 24.82 -3.23
CA ALA A 201 2.45 24.93 -4.45
C ALA A 201 2.47 23.56 -5.15
N LEU A 202 1.30 22.99 -5.39
CA LEU A 202 1.11 21.64 -5.92
C LEU A 202 -0.04 21.65 -6.91
N THR A 203 0.03 20.78 -7.91
CA THR A 203 -1.11 20.49 -8.79
C THR A 203 -1.70 19.14 -8.40
N LEU A 204 -2.98 19.11 -8.08
CA LEU A 204 -3.77 17.90 -7.83
C LEU A 204 -4.47 17.49 -9.11
N THR A 205 -4.24 16.26 -9.57
CA THR A 205 -5.03 15.62 -10.62
C THR A 205 -5.81 14.47 -10.01
N LEU A 206 -7.14 14.45 -10.20
CA LEU A 206 -8.03 13.34 -9.82
C LEU A 206 -8.62 12.74 -11.09
N THR A 207 -8.40 11.44 -11.31
CA THR A 207 -8.87 10.71 -12.50
C THR A 207 -9.66 9.49 -12.08
N PHE A 208 -10.84 9.28 -12.66
CA PHE A 208 -11.64 8.08 -12.58
C PHE A 208 -11.54 7.34 -13.91
N CYS A 209 -11.08 6.12 -13.92
CA CYS A 209 -10.90 5.34 -15.14
C CYS A 209 -11.14 3.85 -14.91
N ASP A 210 -11.33 3.11 -16.02
CA ASP A 210 -11.26 1.66 -15.98
C ASP A 210 -9.79 1.17 -16.03
N VAL A 211 -9.58 -0.14 -15.84
CA VAL A 211 -8.25 -0.77 -15.90
C VAL A 211 -7.56 -0.62 -17.25
N ALA A 212 -8.31 -0.41 -18.33
CA ALA A 212 -7.77 -0.18 -19.67
C ALA A 212 -7.33 1.29 -19.91
N GLY A 213 -7.65 2.20 -18.97
CA GLY A 213 -7.30 3.61 -19.06
C GLY A 213 -8.35 4.49 -19.71
N ARG A 214 -9.57 3.98 -19.97
CA ARG A 214 -10.67 4.82 -20.43
C ARG A 214 -11.13 5.72 -19.29
N VAL A 215 -11.00 7.03 -19.49
CA VAL A 215 -11.32 8.04 -18.49
C VAL A 215 -12.83 8.30 -18.45
N ALA A 216 -13.46 8.07 -17.29
CA ALA A 216 -14.86 8.40 -17.03
C ALA A 216 -15.04 9.85 -16.56
N ALA A 217 -14.11 10.33 -15.72
CA ALA A 217 -14.07 11.71 -15.23
C ALA A 217 -12.65 12.11 -14.85
N ARG A 218 -12.33 13.40 -15.00
CA ARG A 218 -11.05 13.97 -14.59
C ARG A 218 -11.22 15.39 -14.11
N ALA A 219 -10.49 15.76 -13.08
CA ALA A 219 -10.34 17.13 -12.63
C ALA A 219 -8.87 17.42 -12.34
N GLU A 220 -8.49 18.69 -12.50
CA GLU A 220 -7.16 19.19 -12.16
C GLU A 220 -7.30 20.52 -11.42
N ARG A 221 -6.49 20.73 -10.39
CA ARG A 221 -6.55 21.93 -9.58
C ARG A 221 -5.19 22.27 -9.00
N ASP A 222 -4.80 23.53 -9.17
CA ASP A 222 -3.65 24.10 -8.49
C ASP A 222 -4.02 24.42 -7.04
N LEU A 223 -3.13 24.06 -6.12
CA LEU A 223 -3.31 24.16 -4.69
C LEU A 223 -2.10 24.86 -4.07
N LEU A 224 -2.37 25.73 -3.10
CA LEU A 224 -1.36 26.21 -2.17
C LEU A 224 -1.68 25.62 -0.79
N VAL A 225 -0.87 24.67 -0.33
CA VAL A 225 -1.04 24.04 0.98
C VAL A 225 -0.07 24.66 1.97
N GLY A 226 -0.60 25.30 3.00
CA GLY A 226 0.20 25.96 4.03
C GLY A 226 1.18 25.01 4.74
N SER A 227 2.12 25.57 5.45
CA SER A 227 3.03 24.83 6.34
C SER A 227 2.24 24.09 7.41
N ARG A 228 2.53 22.81 7.64
CA ARG A 228 1.86 21.93 8.63
C ARG A 228 0.33 22.02 8.56
N ALA A 229 -0.19 22.01 7.34
CA ALA A 229 -1.60 22.18 7.06
C ALA A 229 -2.14 21.03 6.20
N ALA A 230 -3.46 20.89 6.18
CA ALA A 230 -4.17 19.97 5.33
C ALA A 230 -5.34 20.66 4.63
N LEU A 231 -5.65 20.19 3.41
CA LEU A 231 -6.84 20.58 2.66
C LEU A 231 -7.71 19.35 2.44
N THR A 232 -9.02 19.53 2.50
CA THR A 232 -10.00 18.52 2.15
C THR A 232 -10.86 19.04 1.01
N LEU A 233 -10.98 18.25 -0.05
CA LEU A 233 -11.79 18.54 -1.24
C LEU A 233 -12.68 17.35 -1.53
N THR A 234 -13.93 17.56 -1.91
CA THR A 234 -14.79 16.47 -2.38
C THR A 234 -14.57 16.23 -3.87
N SER A 235 -14.73 14.99 -4.32
CA SER A 235 -14.68 14.65 -5.74
C SER A 235 -15.71 15.45 -6.55
N ALA A 236 -16.90 15.67 -6.00
CA ALA A 236 -17.95 16.47 -6.63
C ALA A 236 -17.52 17.95 -6.82
N ALA A 237 -16.89 18.56 -5.80
CA ALA A 237 -16.39 19.94 -5.91
C ALA A 237 -15.23 20.06 -6.88
N LEU A 238 -14.39 19.04 -6.99
CA LEU A 238 -13.29 19.00 -7.97
C LEU A 238 -13.83 18.87 -9.40
N LEU A 239 -14.81 17.99 -9.62
CA LEU A 239 -15.41 17.75 -10.93
C LEU A 239 -16.43 18.83 -11.35
N GLY A 240 -16.91 19.66 -10.42
CA GLY A 240 -17.96 20.64 -10.64
C GLY A 240 -19.33 20.05 -10.95
N ARG A 241 -19.54 18.76 -10.67
CA ARG A 241 -20.78 18.03 -10.89
C ARG A 241 -20.87 16.79 -10.00
N PHE A 242 -22.08 16.26 -9.83
CA PHE A 242 -22.25 14.95 -9.24
C PHE A 242 -21.56 13.87 -10.07
N PHE A 243 -20.88 12.98 -9.39
CA PHE A 243 -20.26 11.78 -9.94
C PHE A 243 -20.26 10.71 -8.85
N ASP A 244 -20.82 9.54 -9.14
CA ASP A 244 -20.84 8.41 -8.21
C ASP A 244 -19.46 7.78 -8.13
N ALA A 245 -18.63 8.33 -7.24
CA ALA A 245 -17.22 7.99 -7.10
C ALA A 245 -16.97 6.71 -6.30
N THR A 246 -17.87 6.39 -5.35
CA THR A 246 -17.68 5.29 -4.39
C THR A 246 -18.37 4.01 -4.82
N ASP A 247 -19.57 4.09 -5.38
CA ASP A 247 -20.35 2.92 -5.82
C ASP A 247 -20.22 2.63 -7.33
N SER A 248 -19.67 3.58 -8.10
CA SER A 248 -19.49 3.46 -9.56
C SER A 248 -20.78 3.06 -10.30
N TYR A 249 -21.90 3.71 -9.91
CA TYR A 249 -23.25 3.44 -10.42
C TYR A 249 -23.68 1.99 -10.22
N ARG A 250 -23.68 1.57 -8.97
CA ARG A 250 -24.00 0.23 -8.46
C ARG A 250 -25.19 -0.47 -9.14
N PHE A 251 -26.19 0.28 -9.59
CA PHE A 251 -27.41 -0.25 -10.23
C PHE A 251 -27.33 -0.32 -11.76
N GLY A 252 -26.16 -0.04 -12.35
CA GLY A 252 -25.91 -0.08 -13.78
C GLY A 252 -24.54 -0.64 -14.11
N PRO A 253 -24.11 -0.61 -15.37
CA PRO A 253 -22.75 -0.97 -15.75
C PRO A 253 -21.74 -0.08 -15.02
N ARG A 254 -20.71 -0.68 -14.45
CA ARG A 254 -19.64 0.06 -13.81
C ARG A 254 -18.93 0.96 -14.82
N ILE A 255 -18.76 2.24 -14.48
CA ILE A 255 -18.19 3.24 -15.39
C ILE A 255 -16.71 3.53 -15.12
N HIS A 256 -16.19 3.11 -13.96
CA HIS A 256 -14.78 3.16 -13.59
C HIS A 256 -14.45 2.03 -12.61
N ASP A 257 -13.21 1.58 -12.62
CA ASP A 257 -12.70 0.53 -11.73
C ASP A 257 -11.84 1.12 -10.62
N LEU A 258 -11.29 2.32 -10.85
CA LEU A 258 -10.43 3.00 -9.88
C LEU A 258 -10.53 4.52 -9.97
N ALA A 259 -10.26 5.17 -8.85
CA ALA A 259 -9.91 6.57 -8.77
C ALA A 259 -8.41 6.70 -8.48
N HIS A 260 -7.73 7.61 -9.17
CA HIS A 260 -6.33 7.93 -8.99
C HIS A 260 -6.16 9.42 -8.69
N ALA A 261 -5.63 9.74 -7.52
CA ALA A 261 -5.23 11.08 -7.14
C ALA A 261 -3.71 11.21 -7.22
N ARG A 262 -3.22 12.23 -7.90
CA ARG A 262 -1.80 12.52 -8.05
C ARG A 262 -1.51 13.97 -7.65
N LEU A 263 -0.51 14.17 -6.80
CA LEU A 263 0.09 15.46 -6.53
C LEU A 263 1.39 15.62 -7.32
N SER A 264 1.54 16.72 -8.00
CA SER A 264 2.76 17.08 -8.71
C SER A 264 3.30 18.42 -8.20
N ASP A 265 4.62 18.61 -8.29
CA ASP A 265 5.27 19.91 -8.12
C ASP A 265 5.16 20.77 -9.39
N ALA A 266 5.74 21.96 -9.36
CA ALA A 266 5.74 22.91 -10.49
C ALA A 266 6.45 22.36 -11.74
N ASP A 267 7.35 21.38 -11.58
CA ASP A 267 8.04 20.72 -12.69
C ASP A 267 7.26 19.50 -13.21
N GLY A 268 6.04 19.26 -12.71
CA GLY A 268 5.19 18.11 -13.09
C GLY A 268 5.66 16.78 -12.49
N ARG A 269 6.66 16.78 -11.59
CA ARG A 269 7.14 15.58 -10.93
C ARG A 269 6.12 15.09 -9.90
N ALA A 270 5.79 13.81 -9.93
CA ALA A 270 4.92 13.21 -8.94
C ALA A 270 5.56 13.25 -7.53
N ILE A 271 4.85 13.83 -6.57
CA ILE A 271 5.21 13.91 -5.15
C ILE A 271 4.53 12.81 -4.36
N ALA A 272 3.23 12.62 -4.58
CA ALA A 272 2.43 11.59 -3.93
C ALA A 272 1.30 11.12 -4.86
N GLU A 273 0.87 9.90 -4.64
CA GLU A 273 -0.25 9.28 -5.37
C GLU A 273 -1.09 8.44 -4.41
N SER A 274 -2.39 8.35 -4.67
CA SER A 274 -3.33 7.50 -3.94
C SER A 274 -4.31 6.87 -4.92
N PHE A 275 -4.72 5.64 -4.62
CA PHE A 275 -5.69 4.89 -5.42
C PHE A 275 -6.87 4.49 -4.53
N TYR A 276 -8.08 4.53 -5.10
CA TYR A 276 -9.29 4.02 -4.47
C TYR A 276 -10.00 3.10 -5.45
N PHE A 277 -10.54 2.00 -4.95
CA PHE A 277 -11.24 0.99 -5.74
C PHE A 277 -12.66 0.83 -5.19
N PRO A 278 -13.70 1.09 -5.99
CA PRO A 278 -15.09 0.90 -5.58
C PRO A 278 -15.49 -0.57 -5.32
N GLY A 279 -14.62 -1.51 -5.67
CA GLY A 279 -14.83 -2.94 -5.49
C GLY A 279 -13.53 -3.68 -5.25
N ALA A 280 -13.53 -5.00 -5.45
CA ALA A 280 -12.30 -5.79 -5.38
C ALA A 280 -11.26 -5.28 -6.38
N ARG A 281 -9.98 -5.38 -5.99
CA ARG A 281 -8.87 -4.99 -6.86
C ARG A 281 -8.81 -5.92 -8.05
N PRO A 282 -8.49 -5.42 -9.26
CA PRO A 282 -8.37 -6.26 -10.45
C PRO A 282 -7.16 -7.18 -10.32
N VAL A 283 -7.39 -8.49 -10.34
CA VAL A 283 -6.32 -9.51 -10.24
C VAL A 283 -6.25 -10.43 -11.43
N ASP A 284 -7.01 -10.16 -12.48
CA ASP A 284 -6.97 -10.91 -13.73
C ASP A 284 -5.58 -10.78 -14.36
N GLN A 285 -4.99 -11.93 -14.73
CA GLN A 285 -3.65 -12.01 -15.31
C GLN A 285 -3.66 -11.63 -16.80
N SER A 286 -3.89 -10.36 -17.09
CA SER A 286 -3.87 -9.84 -18.47
C SER A 286 -2.60 -9.04 -18.73
N ALA A 287 -2.19 -8.94 -19.99
CA ALA A 287 -1.09 -8.05 -20.36
C ALA A 287 -1.46 -6.59 -20.05
N VAL A 288 -0.59 -5.92 -19.29
CA VAL A 288 -0.76 -4.50 -18.93
C VAL A 288 0.18 -3.59 -19.74
N GLY A 289 1.03 -4.17 -20.60
CA GLY A 289 2.04 -3.43 -21.36
C GLY A 289 3.17 -2.93 -20.47
N LEU A 290 3.62 -3.77 -19.54
CA LEU A 290 4.69 -3.45 -18.61
C LEU A 290 6.01 -3.32 -19.35
N ARG A 291 6.79 -2.26 -19.07
CA ARG A 291 8.12 -2.03 -19.63
C ARG A 291 9.07 -1.57 -18.55
N ALA A 292 10.34 -1.93 -18.70
CA ALA A 292 11.42 -1.54 -17.79
C ALA A 292 12.64 -1.12 -18.62
N GLU A 293 12.99 0.15 -18.56
CA GLU A 293 14.06 0.75 -19.39
C GLU A 293 15.12 1.39 -18.50
N PRO A 294 16.41 1.13 -18.74
CA PRO A 294 17.48 1.84 -18.08
C PRO A 294 17.39 3.35 -18.32
N VAL A 295 17.65 4.13 -17.27
CA VAL A 295 17.67 5.59 -17.36
C VAL A 295 18.79 6.15 -16.50
N ALA A 296 19.50 7.15 -17.01
CA ALA A 296 20.44 7.92 -16.21
C ALA A 296 19.67 8.89 -15.31
N THR A 297 20.03 8.93 -14.03
CA THR A 297 19.50 9.92 -13.08
C THR A 297 20.65 10.72 -12.49
N GLY A 298 20.36 11.91 -11.94
CA GLY A 298 21.40 12.72 -11.26
C GLY A 298 22.03 12.03 -10.04
N ALA A 299 21.45 10.91 -9.57
CA ALA A 299 21.93 10.11 -8.43
C ALA A 299 22.48 8.73 -8.86
N GLY A 300 22.76 8.53 -10.16
CA GLY A 300 23.27 7.26 -10.69
C GLY A 300 22.28 6.53 -11.59
N PRO A 301 22.52 5.24 -11.88
CA PRO A 301 21.67 4.45 -12.75
C PRO A 301 20.28 4.23 -12.13
N GLY A 302 19.25 4.32 -12.94
CA GLY A 302 17.88 4.06 -12.57
C GLY A 302 17.17 3.19 -13.58
N LEU A 303 15.94 2.80 -13.23
CA LEU A 303 15.06 2.02 -14.06
C LEU A 303 13.74 2.77 -14.21
N ARG A 304 13.35 3.12 -15.44
CA ARG A 304 12.01 3.63 -15.72
C ARG A 304 11.09 2.45 -15.96
N ILE A 305 10.06 2.33 -15.12
CA ILE A 305 9.01 1.33 -15.25
C ILE A 305 7.76 2.05 -15.76
N SER A 306 7.16 1.57 -16.83
CA SER A 306 5.96 2.13 -17.42
C SER A 306 4.93 1.05 -17.74
N THR A 307 3.68 1.44 -17.91
CA THR A 307 2.57 0.56 -18.23
C THR A 307 1.61 1.24 -19.20
N GLU A 308 0.89 0.46 -20.00
CA GLU A 308 -0.18 0.96 -20.89
C GLU A 308 -1.55 0.92 -20.17
N ARG A 309 -1.78 -0.11 -19.35
CA ARG A 309 -3.00 -0.31 -18.57
C ARG A 309 -2.68 -0.21 -17.07
N PHE A 310 -3.70 -0.27 -16.21
CA PHE A 310 -3.47 -0.26 -14.76
C PHE A 310 -2.61 -1.46 -14.33
N ALA A 311 -1.51 -1.19 -13.64
CA ALA A 311 -0.64 -2.22 -13.07
C ALA A 311 -0.72 -2.19 -11.52
N LEU A 312 -1.25 -3.28 -10.95
CA LEU A 312 -1.44 -3.46 -9.52
C LEU A 312 -0.15 -3.99 -8.88
N GLY A 313 0.32 -3.36 -7.82
CA GLY A 313 1.38 -3.89 -6.96
C GLY A 313 2.66 -4.25 -7.72
N VAL A 314 3.20 -3.31 -8.48
CA VAL A 314 4.42 -3.50 -9.29
C VAL A 314 5.61 -3.79 -8.40
N GLN A 315 6.15 -4.99 -8.47
CA GLN A 315 7.32 -5.45 -7.72
C GLN A 315 8.59 -5.31 -8.55
N VAL A 316 9.63 -4.80 -7.91
CA VAL A 316 10.98 -4.70 -8.49
C VAL A 316 11.89 -5.67 -7.75
N LEU A 317 12.21 -6.78 -8.39
CA LEU A 317 13.01 -7.86 -7.83
C LEU A 317 14.44 -7.75 -8.36
N ALA A 318 15.37 -7.36 -7.51
CA ALA A 318 16.79 -7.17 -7.86
C ALA A 318 17.66 -7.88 -6.82
N PRO A 319 18.02 -9.16 -7.04
CA PRO A 319 18.89 -9.89 -6.13
C PRO A 319 20.21 -9.16 -5.87
N GLY A 320 20.57 -8.97 -4.59
CA GLY A 320 21.79 -8.26 -4.20
C GLY A 320 21.70 -6.73 -4.25
N ALA A 321 20.61 -6.15 -4.75
CA ALA A 321 20.41 -4.71 -4.77
C ALA A 321 19.10 -4.30 -4.06
N ARG A 322 18.99 -3.02 -3.71
CA ARG A 322 17.85 -2.49 -2.97
C ARG A 322 17.21 -1.36 -3.77
N PRO A 323 16.01 -1.59 -4.36
CA PRO A 323 15.26 -0.52 -5.01
C PRO A 323 14.78 0.52 -3.99
N ASP A 324 14.60 1.76 -4.41
CA ASP A 324 14.07 2.82 -3.54
C ASP A 324 12.54 2.74 -3.37
N ASP A 325 11.83 1.99 -4.24
CA ASP A 325 10.40 1.67 -4.10
C ASP A 325 10.08 0.31 -4.76
N SER A 326 9.06 -0.39 -4.23
CA SER A 326 8.54 -1.66 -4.76
C SER A 326 7.10 -1.88 -4.26
N GLY A 327 6.30 -2.69 -4.96
CA GLY A 327 4.92 -2.96 -4.59
C GLY A 327 3.99 -1.75 -4.74
N PHE A 328 4.28 -0.84 -5.65
CA PHE A 328 3.46 0.34 -5.95
C PHE A 328 2.48 0.06 -7.10
N HIS A 329 1.43 0.88 -7.21
CA HIS A 329 0.55 0.85 -8.38
C HIS A 329 1.05 1.83 -9.46
N LEU A 330 0.73 1.51 -10.73
CA LEU A 330 0.89 2.43 -11.84
C LEU A 330 -0.47 2.66 -12.51
N ALA A 331 -0.87 3.92 -12.59
CA ALA A 331 -2.03 4.32 -13.36
C ALA A 331 -1.81 4.04 -14.86
N PRO A 332 -2.88 3.82 -15.65
CA PRO A 332 -2.76 3.61 -17.08
C PRO A 332 -1.96 4.72 -17.78
N GLY A 333 -1.02 4.34 -18.66
CA GLY A 333 -0.15 5.28 -19.39
C GLY A 333 0.88 6.02 -18.52
N SER A 334 1.09 5.59 -17.28
CA SER A 334 2.03 6.26 -16.36
C SER A 334 3.37 5.55 -16.26
N SER A 335 4.32 6.21 -15.62
CA SER A 335 5.65 5.63 -15.34
C SER A 335 6.21 6.10 -14.01
N ARG A 336 7.13 5.31 -13.45
CA ARG A 336 7.92 5.63 -12.26
C ARG A 336 9.39 5.32 -12.49
N ILE A 337 10.27 6.15 -11.96
CA ILE A 337 11.71 5.89 -11.97
C ILE A 337 12.11 5.30 -10.63
N ILE A 338 12.74 4.14 -10.68
CA ILE A 338 13.28 3.43 -9.52
C ILE A 338 14.79 3.61 -9.51
N ARG A 339 15.34 3.93 -8.33
CA ARG A 339 16.77 4.01 -8.09
C ARG A 339 17.21 2.86 -7.21
N PHE A 340 18.46 2.49 -7.31
CA PHE A 340 19.03 1.44 -6.49
C PHE A 340 20.10 2.04 -5.57
N ALA A 341 19.94 1.84 -4.26
CA ALA A 341 20.88 2.34 -3.27
C ALA A 341 22.28 1.74 -3.52
N GLU A 342 23.29 2.58 -3.48
CA GLU A 342 24.72 2.19 -3.55
C GLU A 342 25.14 1.44 -4.83
N ALA A 343 24.30 1.43 -5.87
CA ALA A 343 24.59 0.73 -7.11
C ALA A 343 25.40 1.62 -8.08
N ALA A 344 26.61 1.23 -8.40
CA ALA A 344 27.42 1.90 -9.43
C ALA A 344 26.94 1.59 -10.86
N ARG A 345 26.22 0.46 -11.04
CA ARG A 345 25.64 0.02 -12.32
C ARG A 345 24.20 -0.43 -12.07
N LEU A 346 23.38 -0.44 -13.12
CA LEU A 346 22.04 -1.01 -13.03
C LEU A 346 22.15 -2.50 -12.64
N PRO A 347 21.50 -2.94 -11.53
CA PRO A 347 21.53 -4.35 -11.15
C PRO A 347 20.73 -5.19 -12.15
N ARG A 348 20.94 -6.51 -12.12
CA ARG A 348 20.10 -7.47 -12.83
C ARG A 348 18.86 -7.78 -12.02
N GLY A 349 17.75 -7.97 -12.70
CA GLY A 349 16.49 -8.30 -12.03
C GLY A 349 15.32 -8.35 -12.97
N CYS A 350 14.13 -8.40 -12.40
CA CYS A 350 12.88 -8.33 -13.15
C CYS A 350 11.84 -7.44 -12.47
N VAL A 351 10.89 -6.98 -13.28
CA VAL A 351 9.68 -6.26 -12.85
C VAL A 351 8.47 -7.10 -13.18
N ARG A 352 7.51 -7.16 -12.27
CA ARG A 352 6.23 -7.83 -12.49
C ARG A 352 5.11 -7.08 -11.78
N ALA A 353 3.87 -7.27 -12.22
CA ALA A 353 2.67 -6.70 -11.59
C ALA A 353 1.73 -7.83 -11.15
N ILE A 354 0.99 -7.62 -10.06
CA ILE A 354 0.08 -8.63 -9.46
C ILE A 354 -1.02 -9.05 -10.44
N ASN A 355 -1.52 -8.12 -11.24
CA ASN A 355 -2.59 -8.34 -12.21
C ASN A 355 -2.07 -8.62 -13.63
N SER A 356 -0.83 -9.09 -13.77
CA SER A 356 -0.24 -9.42 -15.08
C SER A 356 0.61 -10.67 -15.02
N GLY A 357 0.54 -11.49 -16.07
CA GLY A 357 1.48 -12.58 -16.29
C GLY A 357 2.81 -12.13 -16.89
N GLU A 358 2.98 -10.82 -17.18
CA GLU A 358 4.22 -10.29 -17.77
C GLU A 358 5.34 -10.23 -16.72
N ILE A 359 6.52 -10.72 -17.10
CA ILE A 359 7.78 -10.55 -16.37
C ILE A 359 8.73 -9.83 -17.31
N VAL A 360 9.24 -8.67 -16.88
CA VAL A 360 10.12 -7.84 -17.69
C VAL A 360 11.51 -7.79 -17.04
N ASP A 361 12.47 -8.43 -17.69
CA ASP A 361 13.86 -8.46 -17.21
C ASP A 361 14.57 -7.14 -17.49
N PHE A 362 15.55 -6.79 -16.62
CA PHE A 362 16.40 -5.63 -16.79
C PHE A 362 17.85 -5.91 -16.35
N GLY A 363 18.80 -5.09 -16.84
CA GLY A 363 20.20 -5.16 -16.45
C GLY A 363 20.97 -6.33 -17.08
N HIS A 364 20.42 -7.00 -18.11
CA HIS A 364 21.19 -7.95 -18.93
C HIS A 364 22.05 -7.18 -19.93
N ASP A 365 23.30 -7.54 -20.05
CA ASP A 365 24.15 -7.08 -21.15
C ASP A 365 23.52 -7.56 -22.47
N ARG A 366 23.18 -6.63 -23.37
CA ARG A 366 22.75 -6.95 -24.74
C ARG A 366 23.92 -7.46 -25.55
#